data_4e795f883c90dc9ead57f9f22ae7e915
#
_entry.id   4e795f883c90dc9ead57f9f22ae7e915
#
_cell.length_a   1.000
_cell.length_b   1.000
_cell.length_c   1.000
_cell.angle_alpha   90.00
_cell.angle_beta   90.00
_cell.angle_gamma   90.00
#
_symmetry.space_group_name_H-M   'P 1'
#
loop_
_entity.id
_entity.type
_entity.pdbx_description
1 polymer ?
#
loop_
_entity_poly.entity_id
_entity_poly.type
_entity_poly.pdbx_seq_one_letter_code
_entity_poly.pdbx_strand_id
1 'polypeptide(L)'
;MAEKRFTAGIGAANMDLHGRSRAALILHDSNPGFLHTSPGGVTRNILENLSRMGERTALFSAIGNDLYGREILASGEAVGMDMSHMLRCPDCGSSSYMALIDPEGDMFIGMSDMRILEHITPDWL
;
A
#
# COMPACT_ATOMS: atom_id res chain seq x y z
N MET A 1 10.41 22.49 27.24
CA MET A 1 10.52 21.19 26.53
C MET A 1 10.21 21.42 25.05
N ALA A 2 11.06 20.95 24.16
CA ALA A 2 10.75 21.05 22.74
C ALA A 2 9.51 20.16 22.44
N GLU A 3 8.51 20.74 21.78
CA GLU A 3 7.36 19.99 21.27
C GLU A 3 7.88 18.86 20.39
N LYS A 4 7.46 17.64 20.68
CA LYS A 4 7.83 16.47 19.84
C LYS A 4 7.01 16.53 18.54
N ARG A 5 7.56 17.21 17.54
CA ARG A 5 6.95 17.28 16.20
C ARG A 5 6.98 15.90 15.55
N PHE A 6 5.98 15.64 14.74
CA PHE A 6 5.91 14.48 13.86
C PHE A 6 5.31 14.88 12.52
N THR A 7 5.61 14.11 11.49
CA THR A 7 5.02 14.29 10.16
C THR A 7 3.87 13.31 9.99
N ALA A 8 2.68 13.81 9.80
CA ALA A 8 1.49 13.00 9.49
C ALA A 8 1.23 12.98 8.00
N GLY A 9 0.83 11.82 7.49
CA GLY A 9 0.33 11.67 6.14
C GLY A 9 -1.06 11.04 6.14
N ILE A 10 -1.96 11.60 5.33
CA ILE A 10 -3.30 11.08 5.11
C ILE A 10 -3.36 10.60 3.67
N GLY A 11 -3.69 9.34 3.43
CA GLY A 11 -3.79 8.82 2.08
C GLY A 11 -3.65 7.31 1.99
N ALA A 12 -3.27 6.83 0.80
CA ALA A 12 -3.24 5.42 0.51
C ALA A 12 -2.10 4.67 1.19
N ALA A 13 -2.46 3.51 1.72
CA ALA A 13 -1.57 2.40 2.00
C ALA A 13 -2.18 1.17 1.34
N ASN A 14 -1.48 0.55 0.43
CA ASN A 14 -2.01 -0.56 -0.36
C ASN A 14 -0.99 -1.69 -0.50
N MET A 15 -1.47 -2.84 -0.94
CA MET A 15 -0.62 -3.94 -1.38
C MET A 15 -0.46 -3.88 -2.89
N ASP A 16 0.78 -3.78 -3.35
CA ASP A 16 1.13 -3.83 -4.75
C ASP A 16 1.43 -5.28 -5.15
N LEU A 17 0.76 -5.74 -6.21
CA LEU A 17 0.97 -7.06 -6.81
C LEU A 17 1.56 -6.86 -8.21
N HIS A 18 2.79 -7.29 -8.40
CA HIS A 18 3.46 -7.21 -9.69
C HIS A 18 3.63 -8.60 -10.29
N GLY A 19 3.07 -8.81 -11.49
CA GLY A 19 3.30 -9.99 -12.31
C GLY A 19 4.17 -9.65 -13.50
N ARG A 20 5.33 -10.29 -13.65
CA ARG A 20 6.17 -10.15 -14.83
C ARG A 20 6.14 -11.41 -15.67
N SER A 21 5.68 -11.28 -16.91
CA SER A 21 5.62 -12.41 -17.84
C SER A 21 7.03 -12.86 -18.26
N ARG A 22 7.17 -14.18 -18.49
CA ARG A 22 8.41 -14.79 -18.98
C ARG A 22 8.53 -14.73 -20.51
N ALA A 23 7.41 -14.49 -21.19
CA ALA A 23 7.31 -14.40 -22.64
C ALA A 23 6.27 -13.35 -23.02
N ALA A 24 6.12 -13.08 -24.31
CA ALA A 24 5.06 -12.21 -24.80
C ALA A 24 3.68 -12.61 -24.23
N LEU A 25 2.95 -11.61 -23.71
CA LEU A 25 1.63 -11.87 -23.09
C LEU A 25 0.61 -12.28 -24.15
N ILE A 26 -0.12 -13.34 -23.84
CA ILE A 26 -1.21 -13.87 -24.66
C ILE A 26 -2.52 -13.53 -23.96
N LEU A 27 -3.36 -12.73 -24.62
CA LEU A 27 -4.66 -12.38 -24.08
C LEU A 27 -5.59 -13.62 -24.02
N HIS A 28 -6.45 -13.64 -23.01
CA HIS A 28 -7.41 -14.73 -22.78
C HIS A 28 -6.78 -16.10 -22.49
N ASP A 29 -5.52 -16.09 -22.01
CA ASP A 29 -4.78 -17.32 -21.68
C ASP A 29 -4.02 -17.15 -20.35
N SER A 30 -3.53 -18.25 -19.81
CA SER A 30 -2.64 -18.25 -18.64
C SER A 30 -1.21 -18.00 -19.09
N ASN A 31 -0.59 -16.97 -18.53
CA ASN A 31 0.76 -16.55 -18.87
C ASN A 31 1.72 -16.90 -17.71
N PRO A 32 2.65 -17.84 -17.91
CA PRO A 32 3.67 -18.13 -16.89
C PRO A 32 4.56 -16.91 -16.62
N GLY A 33 4.79 -16.64 -15.34
CA GLY A 33 5.55 -15.47 -14.94
C GLY A 33 6.02 -15.54 -13.49
N PHE A 34 6.53 -14.43 -13.02
CA PHE A 34 6.94 -14.23 -11.63
C PHE A 34 5.95 -13.27 -10.98
N LEU A 35 5.55 -13.59 -9.75
CA LEU A 35 4.68 -12.73 -8.96
C LEU A 35 5.44 -12.20 -7.75
N HIS A 36 5.27 -10.93 -7.46
CA HIS A 36 5.84 -10.26 -6.31
C HIS A 36 4.79 -9.35 -5.66
N THR A 37 4.75 -9.35 -4.33
CA THR A 37 3.89 -8.45 -3.57
C THR A 37 4.72 -7.59 -2.64
N SER A 38 4.32 -6.34 -2.48
CA SER A 38 4.96 -5.42 -1.53
C SER A 38 3.96 -4.38 -1.05
N PRO A 39 4.08 -3.92 0.21
CA PRO A 39 3.33 -2.76 0.66
C PRO A 39 3.71 -1.51 -0.14
N GLY A 40 2.71 -0.74 -0.54
CA GLY A 40 2.86 0.45 -1.35
C GLY A 40 1.87 1.55 -0.95
N GLY A 41 1.64 2.45 -1.87
CA GLY A 41 0.86 3.67 -1.68
C GLY A 41 1.76 4.89 -1.53
N VAL A 42 1.44 5.97 -2.25
CA VAL A 42 2.30 7.17 -2.31
C VAL A 42 2.54 7.74 -0.91
N THR A 43 1.48 7.96 -0.14
CA THR A 43 1.58 8.53 1.21
C THR A 43 2.38 7.62 2.13
N ARG A 44 2.09 6.31 2.12
CA ARG A 44 2.83 5.33 2.92
C ARG A 44 4.32 5.34 2.56
N ASN A 45 4.67 5.36 1.29
CA ASN A 45 6.06 5.33 0.82
C ASN A 45 6.83 6.58 1.22
N ILE A 46 6.19 7.75 1.15
CA ILE A 46 6.80 9.02 1.62
C ILE A 46 7.11 8.92 3.11
N LEU A 47 6.16 8.48 3.92
CA LEU A 47 6.35 8.37 5.37
C LEU A 47 7.37 7.28 5.74
N GLU A 48 7.43 6.18 4.99
CA GLU A 48 8.47 5.17 5.19
C GLU A 48 9.87 5.76 4.97
N ASN A 49 10.06 6.52 3.90
CA ASN A 49 11.34 7.17 3.63
C ASN A 49 11.71 8.15 4.75
N LEU A 50 10.77 8.96 5.20
CA LEU A 50 11.00 9.89 6.32
C LEU A 50 11.33 9.13 7.62
N SER A 51 10.63 8.05 7.93
CA SER A 51 10.93 7.21 9.09
C SER A 51 12.35 6.64 9.02
N ARG A 52 12.76 6.13 7.85
CA ARG A 52 14.12 5.62 7.63
C ARG A 52 15.20 6.70 7.76
N MET A 53 14.85 7.96 7.56
CA MET A 53 15.73 9.13 7.77
C MET A 53 15.74 9.61 9.23
N GLY A 54 14.99 8.95 10.12
CA GLY A 54 14.96 9.26 11.54
C GLY A 54 13.84 10.21 11.96
N GLU A 55 12.94 10.59 11.04
CA GLU A 55 11.78 11.42 11.36
C GLU A 55 10.69 10.59 12.07
N ARG A 56 9.96 11.24 12.97
CA ARG A 56 8.76 10.65 13.56
C ARG A 56 7.60 10.83 12.60
N THR A 57 6.98 9.73 12.21
CA THR A 57 5.90 9.73 11.23
C THR A 57 4.64 9.04 11.76
N ALA A 58 3.48 9.46 11.28
CA ALA A 58 2.20 8.84 11.56
C ALA A 58 1.39 8.73 10.26
N LEU A 59 0.84 7.55 9.99
CA LEU A 59 0.02 7.28 8.81
C LEU A 59 -1.46 7.20 9.19
N PHE A 60 -2.26 8.04 8.52
CA PHE A 60 -3.72 8.01 8.55
C PHE A 60 -4.21 7.41 7.23
N SER A 61 -4.68 6.19 7.29
CA SER A 61 -5.18 5.43 6.13
C SER A 61 -6.25 4.44 6.57
N ALA A 62 -6.65 3.53 5.69
CA ALA A 62 -7.64 2.50 6.00
C ALA A 62 -7.15 1.13 5.56
N ILE A 63 -7.46 0.12 6.37
CA ILE A 63 -7.17 -1.29 6.09
C ILE A 63 -8.39 -2.17 6.39
N GLY A 64 -8.51 -3.26 5.65
CA GLY A 64 -9.44 -4.33 5.92
C GLY A 64 -8.92 -5.32 6.97
N ASN A 65 -9.79 -6.22 7.39
CA ASN A 65 -9.42 -7.34 8.27
C ASN A 65 -8.93 -8.55 7.45
N ASP A 66 -7.85 -8.36 6.71
CA ASP A 66 -7.29 -9.34 5.78
C ASP A 66 -5.78 -9.46 5.89
N LEU A 67 -5.18 -10.35 5.10
CA LEU A 67 -3.74 -10.55 5.08
C LEU A 67 -3.00 -9.27 4.66
N TYR A 68 -3.50 -8.56 3.66
CA TYR A 68 -2.88 -7.31 3.18
C TYR A 68 -2.88 -6.22 4.26
N GLY A 69 -3.98 -6.08 5.01
CA GLY A 69 -4.05 -5.15 6.13
C GLY A 69 -3.00 -5.45 7.20
N ARG A 70 -2.79 -6.72 7.53
CA ARG A 70 -1.74 -7.14 8.48
C ARG A 70 -0.34 -6.85 7.96
N GLU A 71 -0.07 -7.13 6.70
CA GLU A 71 1.23 -6.84 6.06
C GLU A 71 1.53 -5.33 6.00
N ILE A 72 0.53 -4.52 5.67
CA ILE A 72 0.66 -3.06 5.66
C ILE A 72 1.01 -2.55 7.06
N LEU A 73 0.30 -3.01 8.10
CA LEU A 73 0.60 -2.64 9.49
C LEU A 73 2.02 -3.03 9.89
N ALA A 74 2.38 -4.30 9.69
CA ALA A 74 3.69 -4.82 10.06
C ALA A 74 4.82 -4.08 9.36
N SER A 75 4.66 -3.73 8.09
CA SER A 75 5.66 -2.99 7.32
C SER A 75 5.90 -1.58 7.81
N GLY A 76 4.85 -0.90 8.28
CA GLY A 76 4.97 0.44 8.86
C GLY A 76 5.62 0.41 10.25
N GLU A 77 5.18 -0.52 11.10
CA GLU A 77 5.75 -0.73 12.42
C GLU A 77 7.24 -1.08 12.37
N ALA A 78 7.65 -1.89 11.39
CA ALA A 78 9.04 -2.31 11.20
C ALA A 78 10.01 -1.14 10.94
N VAL A 79 9.53 -0.02 10.41
CA VAL A 79 10.33 1.19 10.16
C VAL A 79 10.09 2.30 11.20
N GLY A 80 9.33 2.01 12.25
CA GLY A 80 9.04 2.96 13.32
C GLY A 80 7.96 3.99 13.00
N MET A 81 7.15 3.76 11.97
CA MET A 81 6.00 4.59 11.65
C MET A 81 4.87 4.33 12.66
N ASP A 82 4.21 5.38 13.13
CA ASP A 82 3.03 5.24 13.96
C ASP A 82 1.83 4.79 13.09
N MET A 83 1.43 3.53 13.27
CA MET A 83 0.32 2.88 12.56
C MET A 83 -0.97 2.83 13.39
N SER A 84 -1.02 3.53 14.53
CA SER A 84 -2.19 3.50 15.44
C SER A 84 -3.42 4.23 14.88
N HIS A 85 -3.23 5.05 13.85
CA HIS A 85 -4.27 5.87 13.21
C HIS A 85 -4.87 5.22 11.95
N MET A 86 -4.77 3.91 11.83
CA MET A 86 -5.39 3.17 10.73
C MET A 86 -6.86 2.91 11.00
N LEU A 87 -7.75 3.40 10.11
CA LEU A 87 -9.15 3.04 10.13
C LEU A 87 -9.31 1.57 9.75
N ARG A 88 -9.98 0.79 10.58
CA ARG A 88 -10.25 -0.62 10.32
C ARG A 88 -11.66 -0.79 9.76
N CYS A 89 -11.77 -1.29 8.54
CA CYS A 89 -13.02 -1.55 7.85
C CYS A 89 -13.22 -3.06 7.69
N PRO A 90 -13.94 -3.74 8.59
CA PRO A 90 -14.04 -5.20 8.56
C PRO A 90 -14.78 -5.73 7.32
N ASP A 91 -15.63 -4.92 6.72
CA ASP A 91 -16.47 -5.30 5.57
C ASP A 91 -15.84 -4.95 4.21
N CYS A 92 -14.62 -4.41 4.20
CA CYS A 92 -13.90 -4.02 3.00
C CYS A 92 -12.55 -4.75 2.92
N GLY A 93 -12.12 -5.09 1.71
CA GLY A 93 -10.74 -5.51 1.47
C GLY A 93 -9.78 -4.32 1.57
N SER A 94 -8.57 -4.59 2.05
CA SER A 94 -7.49 -3.58 2.02
C SER A 94 -7.20 -3.15 0.58
N SER A 95 -6.79 -1.90 0.41
CA SER A 95 -6.41 -1.38 -0.91
C SER A 95 -5.35 -2.23 -1.57
N SER A 96 -5.52 -2.48 -2.86
CA SER A 96 -4.56 -3.24 -3.66
C SER A 96 -4.40 -2.64 -5.05
N TYR A 97 -3.21 -2.80 -5.59
CA TYR A 97 -2.87 -2.43 -6.96
C TYR A 97 -2.18 -3.61 -7.64
N MET A 98 -2.66 -4.00 -8.80
CA MET A 98 -2.07 -5.07 -9.61
C MET A 98 -1.49 -4.47 -10.89
N ALA A 99 -0.28 -4.86 -11.25
CA ALA A 99 0.32 -4.54 -12.53
C ALA A 99 0.85 -5.80 -13.20
N LEU A 100 0.50 -5.99 -14.44
CA LEU A 100 1.11 -6.99 -15.32
C LEU A 100 2.18 -6.29 -16.17
N ILE A 101 3.38 -6.82 -16.11
CA ILE A 101 4.56 -6.29 -16.77
C ILE A 101 4.97 -7.26 -17.86
N ASP A 102 5.24 -6.75 -19.05
CA ASP A 102 5.71 -7.55 -20.16
C ASP A 102 7.21 -7.96 -20.00
N PRO A 103 7.77 -8.81 -20.86
CA PRO A 103 9.18 -9.21 -20.76
C PRO A 103 10.17 -8.05 -20.91
N GLU A 104 9.79 -7.00 -21.61
CA GLU A 104 10.61 -5.78 -21.84
C GLU A 104 10.64 -4.88 -20.60
N GLY A 105 9.71 -5.07 -19.66
CA GLY A 105 9.62 -4.31 -18.43
C GLY A 105 8.59 -3.20 -18.46
N ASP A 106 7.78 -3.12 -19.50
CA ASP A 106 6.71 -2.16 -19.63
C ASP A 106 5.41 -2.66 -18.98
N MET A 107 4.65 -1.75 -18.40
CA MET A 107 3.35 -2.10 -17.84
C MET A 107 2.36 -2.38 -18.96
N PHE A 108 1.92 -3.64 -19.04
CA PHE A 108 0.92 -4.08 -20.02
C PHE A 108 -0.49 -3.64 -19.60
N ILE A 109 -0.85 -3.86 -18.35
CA ILE A 109 -2.14 -3.45 -17.78
C ILE A 109 -2.02 -3.33 -16.27
N GLY A 110 -2.74 -2.39 -15.67
CA GLY A 110 -2.88 -2.24 -14.24
C GLY A 110 -4.34 -2.21 -13.81
N MET A 111 -4.59 -2.59 -12.56
CA MET A 111 -5.91 -2.53 -11.92
C MET A 111 -5.74 -2.15 -10.46
N SER A 112 -6.60 -1.27 -9.98
CA SER A 112 -6.60 -0.85 -8.57
C SER A 112 -7.95 -1.09 -7.92
N ASP A 113 -7.93 -1.54 -6.66
CA ASP A 113 -9.08 -1.51 -5.78
C ASP A 113 -8.75 -0.63 -4.57
N MET A 114 -9.26 0.60 -4.58
CA MET A 114 -9.01 1.62 -3.56
C MET A 114 -10.30 2.04 -2.84
N ARG A 115 -11.39 1.27 -2.98
CA ARG A 115 -12.70 1.62 -2.42
C ARG A 115 -12.70 1.84 -0.92
N ILE A 116 -11.85 1.14 -0.18
CA ILE A 116 -11.74 1.30 1.27
C ILE A 116 -11.36 2.73 1.67
N LEU A 117 -10.66 3.47 0.81
CA LEU A 117 -10.24 4.85 1.09
C LEU A 117 -11.42 5.84 1.13
N GLU A 118 -12.57 5.47 0.57
CA GLU A 118 -13.79 6.27 0.64
C GLU A 118 -14.33 6.39 2.07
N HIS A 119 -13.90 5.51 2.98
CA HIS A 119 -14.23 5.57 4.40
C HIS A 119 -13.39 6.60 5.18
N ILE A 120 -12.34 7.14 4.60
CA ILE A 120 -11.55 8.22 5.19
C ILE A 120 -12.31 9.52 4.95
N THR A 121 -13.06 9.96 5.95
CA THR A 121 -13.88 11.16 5.91
C THR A 121 -13.37 12.20 6.91
N PRO A 122 -13.72 13.49 6.75
CA PRO A 122 -13.37 14.52 7.75
C PRO A 122 -13.85 14.19 9.16
N ASP A 123 -14.99 13.52 9.29
CA ASP A 123 -15.55 13.15 10.59
C ASP A 123 -14.72 12.06 11.31
N TRP A 124 -13.95 11.27 10.57
CA TRP A 124 -13.08 10.27 11.14
C TRP A 124 -11.75 10.86 11.60
N LEU A 125 -11.25 11.89 10.91
CA LEU A 125 -9.98 12.56 11.22
C LEU A 125 -10.11 13.50 12.45
#